data_c0254fdc0671dcae3f2c96f2a970de39
#
_entry.id   c0254fdc0671dcae3f2c96f2a970de39
#
_cell.length_a   1.000
_cell.length_b   1.000
_cell.length_c   1.000
_cell.angle_alpha   90.00
_cell.angle_beta   90.00
_cell.angle_gamma   90.00
#
_symmetry.space_group_name_H-M   'P 1'
#
loop_
_entity.id
_entity.type
_entity.pdbx_description
1 polymer ?
#
loop_
_entity_poly.entity_id
_entity_poly.type
_entity_poly.pdbx_seq_one_letter_code
_entity_poly.pdbx_strand_id
1 'polypeptide(L)'
;MTENIEKAVFVGIITEKDEESRVMEYLDELEFLAETAGATRDKKFVQRLERPDNATYIRSGKLKEIAEYCEENEVKYVIFDDELSGTQQRNIEKIIKTCSVIDRTSLILEIFAQRAKTAYAKMQVELARYNYMLPRLAGMWTHLERQRGGMGTRGGMGETQIEIDRRIVKERISKLKEQLKKVDKQMATQRGNRGQLVRLALVGYTNVGKSTLMNLLSKSDVFAENKLFATLDTTVRKVVLENVPFLLSDTVGFIRKLPTQLIEAFKSTLDEVREADILVHVVDISHPGFEEQMEVVEQTLRDIKADNKPVYVVFNKVDAYTYEEYDEFSLEPKGKNNRSLDELKNSWIAKEKTPCIFISAKEKIGIEKLRNDIYKMVAEIHAGRYPFNNFLW
;
A
#
# COMPACT_ATOMS: atom_id res chain seq x y z
N MET A 1 -1.03 -25.95 -20.52
CA MET A 1 -1.84 -24.73 -20.71
C MET A 1 -0.85 -23.58 -20.64
N THR A 2 -0.55 -22.95 -21.76
CA THR A 2 0.25 -21.72 -21.79
C THR A 2 -0.55 -20.66 -21.05
N GLU A 3 -0.14 -20.26 -19.85
CA GLU A 3 -0.64 -19.08 -19.19
C GLU A 3 -0.47 -17.93 -20.18
N ASN A 4 -1.58 -17.32 -20.55
CA ASN A 4 -1.59 -16.16 -21.43
C ASN A 4 -1.00 -15.00 -20.61
N ILE A 5 0.31 -14.82 -20.70
CA ILE A 5 1.05 -13.80 -19.95
C ILE A 5 0.63 -12.43 -20.50
N GLU A 6 -0.14 -11.68 -19.71
CA GLU A 6 -0.65 -10.38 -20.12
C GLU A 6 0.40 -9.29 -19.88
N LYS A 7 0.95 -8.75 -20.96
CA LYS A 7 1.99 -7.71 -20.92
C LYS A 7 1.41 -6.36 -20.51
N ALA A 8 2.17 -5.61 -19.71
CA ALA A 8 1.84 -4.26 -19.28
C ALA A 8 2.98 -3.27 -19.55
N VAL A 9 2.63 -2.08 -19.99
CA VAL A 9 3.54 -0.92 -20.07
C VAL A 9 3.17 0.10 -19.00
N PHE A 10 4.17 0.84 -18.53
CA PHE A 10 4.08 1.73 -17.39
C PHE A 10 4.36 3.17 -17.81
N VAL A 11 3.52 4.09 -17.38
CA VAL A 11 3.58 5.48 -17.80
C VAL A 11 3.71 6.40 -16.59
N GLY A 12 4.76 7.24 -16.60
CA GLY A 12 5.01 8.26 -15.60
C GLY A 12 5.34 9.60 -16.20
N ILE A 13 5.25 10.66 -15.40
CA ILE A 13 5.72 12.00 -15.74
C ILE A 13 6.85 12.41 -14.81
N ILE A 14 7.79 13.20 -15.34
CA ILE A 14 8.82 13.87 -14.57
C ILE A 14 8.48 15.35 -14.56
N THR A 15 8.18 15.92 -13.41
CA THR A 15 7.98 17.36 -13.25
C THR A 15 9.30 18.05 -12.93
N GLU A 16 9.34 19.38 -12.94
CA GLU A 16 10.54 20.15 -12.57
C GLU A 16 11.04 19.88 -11.13
N LYS A 17 10.15 19.35 -10.27
CA LYS A 17 10.46 19.05 -8.87
C LYS A 17 10.98 17.64 -8.66
N ASP A 18 10.86 16.78 -9.67
CA ASP A 18 11.18 15.37 -9.57
C ASP A 18 12.56 15.08 -10.18
N GLU A 19 13.34 14.27 -9.48
CA GLU A 19 14.53 13.64 -10.04
C GLU A 19 14.12 12.44 -10.89
N GLU A 20 14.76 12.28 -12.05
CA GLU A 20 14.45 11.16 -12.96
C GLU A 20 14.66 9.79 -12.32
N SER A 21 15.73 9.62 -11.55
CA SER A 21 16.02 8.42 -10.76
C SER A 21 14.86 8.03 -9.87
N ARG A 22 14.27 9.01 -9.18
CA ARG A 22 13.15 8.82 -8.28
C ARG A 22 11.85 8.41 -9.00
N VAL A 23 11.58 9.02 -10.16
CA VAL A 23 10.42 8.61 -10.98
C VAL A 23 10.59 7.20 -11.51
N MET A 24 11.83 6.79 -11.83
CA MET A 24 12.10 5.41 -12.25
C MET A 24 11.87 4.43 -11.11
N GLU A 25 12.28 4.73 -9.87
CA GLU A 25 11.96 3.91 -8.68
C GLU A 25 10.43 3.78 -8.47
N TYR A 26 9.68 4.85 -8.71
CA TYR A 26 8.21 4.82 -8.63
C TYR A 26 7.58 3.91 -9.69
N LEU A 27 8.16 3.88 -10.88
CA LEU A 27 7.73 2.97 -11.95
C LEU A 27 8.15 1.53 -11.67
N ASP A 28 9.31 1.29 -10.99
CA ASP A 28 9.69 -0.04 -10.51
C ASP A 28 8.69 -0.58 -9.48
N GLU A 29 8.23 0.28 -8.57
CA GLU A 29 7.16 -0.08 -7.62
C GLU A 29 5.85 -0.40 -8.34
N LEU A 30 5.49 0.39 -9.38
CA LEU A 30 4.28 0.16 -10.18
C LEU A 30 4.36 -1.16 -10.98
N GLU A 31 5.53 -1.48 -11.51
CA GLU A 31 5.80 -2.78 -12.13
C GLU A 31 5.56 -3.93 -11.15
N PHE A 32 6.11 -3.82 -9.94
CA PHE A 32 5.94 -4.85 -8.93
C PHE A 32 4.47 -4.99 -8.46
N LEU A 33 3.70 -3.90 -8.44
CA LEU A 33 2.24 -3.94 -8.25
C LEU A 33 1.57 -4.75 -9.37
N ALA A 34 1.92 -4.48 -10.63
CA ALA A 34 1.34 -5.17 -11.78
C ALA A 34 1.70 -6.67 -11.79
N GLU A 35 2.93 -7.04 -11.47
CA GLU A 35 3.36 -8.44 -11.29
C GLU A 35 2.56 -9.12 -10.17
N THR A 36 2.30 -8.41 -9.08
CA THR A 36 1.45 -8.92 -7.98
C THR A 36 0.02 -9.20 -8.44
N ALA A 37 -0.49 -8.41 -9.40
CA ALA A 37 -1.80 -8.62 -10.02
C ALA A 37 -1.80 -9.70 -11.12
N GLY A 38 -0.62 -10.21 -11.51
CA GLY A 38 -0.46 -11.27 -12.52
C GLY A 38 -0.10 -10.76 -13.92
N ALA A 39 0.18 -9.47 -14.10
CA ALA A 39 0.68 -8.93 -15.36
C ALA A 39 2.20 -9.08 -15.46
N THR A 40 2.73 -9.11 -16.68
CA THR A 40 4.17 -9.14 -16.94
C THR A 40 4.64 -7.78 -17.39
N ARG A 41 5.75 -7.32 -16.81
CA ARG A 41 6.40 -6.07 -17.18
C ARG A 41 6.92 -6.14 -18.62
N ASP A 42 6.76 -5.03 -19.36
CA ASP A 42 7.32 -4.88 -20.70
C ASP A 42 8.18 -3.60 -20.78
N LYS A 43 7.57 -2.41 -20.88
CA LYS A 43 8.32 -1.16 -21.09
C LYS A 43 7.79 -0.01 -20.21
N LYS A 44 8.71 0.87 -19.79
CA LYS A 44 8.41 2.14 -19.14
C LYS A 44 8.44 3.28 -20.14
N PHE A 45 7.46 4.16 -20.03
CA PHE A 45 7.38 5.40 -20.80
C PHE A 45 7.36 6.58 -19.82
N VAL A 46 8.26 7.51 -20.04
CA VAL A 46 8.36 8.71 -19.22
C VAL A 46 8.26 9.94 -20.10
N GLN A 47 7.61 10.99 -19.61
CA GLN A 47 7.57 12.28 -20.26
C GLN A 47 7.87 13.41 -19.28
N ARG A 48 8.78 14.33 -19.67
CA ARG A 48 9.04 15.55 -18.89
C ARG A 48 7.96 16.59 -19.19
N LEU A 49 7.28 17.05 -18.16
CA LEU A 49 6.19 18.03 -18.21
C LEU A 49 6.25 18.91 -16.96
N GLU A 50 5.97 20.19 -17.08
CA GLU A 50 5.78 21.07 -15.92
C GLU A 50 4.60 20.62 -15.05
N ARG A 51 3.55 20.13 -15.70
CA ARG A 51 2.34 19.59 -15.05
C ARG A 51 1.66 18.58 -15.97
N PRO A 52 0.87 17.63 -15.39
CA PRO A 52 0.07 16.69 -16.17
C PRO A 52 -0.86 17.41 -17.14
N ASP A 53 -1.04 16.85 -18.33
CA ASP A 53 -2.03 17.35 -19.28
C ASP A 53 -3.46 17.10 -18.78
N ASN A 54 -4.30 18.12 -18.84
CA ASN A 54 -5.66 18.06 -18.32
C ASN A 54 -6.56 17.10 -19.09
N ALA A 55 -6.28 16.88 -20.40
CA ALA A 55 -7.09 16.04 -21.27
C ALA A 55 -6.64 14.59 -21.31
N THR A 56 -5.33 14.32 -21.28
CA THR A 56 -4.74 13.01 -21.55
C THR A 56 -3.61 12.61 -20.61
N TYR A 57 -3.36 13.38 -19.53
CA TYR A 57 -2.30 13.19 -18.55
C TYR A 57 -0.88 13.39 -19.15
N ILE A 58 -0.56 12.78 -20.28
CA ILE A 58 0.63 12.98 -21.10
C ILE A 58 0.25 13.60 -22.45
N ARG A 59 1.21 14.24 -23.14
CA ARG A 59 0.94 14.87 -24.44
C ARG A 59 0.61 13.84 -25.53
N SER A 60 -0.21 14.28 -26.50
CA SER A 60 -0.75 13.42 -27.55
C SER A 60 0.31 12.71 -28.41
N GLY A 61 1.49 13.32 -28.63
CA GLY A 61 2.59 12.68 -29.36
C GLY A 61 3.13 11.46 -28.63
N LYS A 62 3.39 11.57 -27.30
CA LYS A 62 3.84 10.45 -26.49
C LYS A 62 2.76 9.35 -26.39
N LEU A 63 1.51 9.76 -26.35
CA LEU A 63 0.40 8.82 -26.31
C LEU A 63 0.27 8.00 -27.60
N LYS A 64 0.55 8.59 -28.76
CA LYS A 64 0.60 7.88 -30.05
C LYS A 64 1.76 6.89 -30.10
N GLU A 65 2.96 7.30 -29.64
CA GLU A 65 4.12 6.41 -29.49
C GLU A 65 3.79 5.17 -28.65
N ILE A 66 3.09 5.37 -27.54
CA ILE A 66 2.64 4.26 -26.67
C ILE A 66 1.62 3.38 -27.39
N ALA A 67 0.67 3.97 -28.13
CA ALA A 67 -0.34 3.22 -28.86
C ALA A 67 0.28 2.33 -29.95
N GLU A 68 1.21 2.87 -30.73
CA GLU A 68 1.97 2.15 -31.75
C GLU A 68 2.77 0.99 -31.13
N TYR A 69 3.49 1.26 -30.06
CA TYR A 69 4.24 0.23 -29.33
C TYR A 69 3.34 -0.90 -28.80
N CYS A 70 2.19 -0.54 -28.25
CA CYS A 70 1.24 -1.51 -27.72
C CYS A 70 0.66 -2.43 -28.79
N GLU A 71 0.40 -1.89 -29.98
CA GLU A 71 -0.10 -2.66 -31.13
C GLU A 71 0.97 -3.63 -31.67
N GLU A 72 2.22 -3.16 -31.81
CA GLU A 72 3.35 -3.97 -32.30
C GLU A 72 3.74 -5.11 -31.35
N ASN A 73 3.63 -4.90 -30.03
CA ASN A 73 4.11 -5.83 -29.00
C ASN A 73 3.00 -6.63 -28.30
N GLU A 74 1.76 -6.54 -28.78
CA GLU A 74 0.58 -7.24 -28.20
C GLU A 74 0.40 -6.94 -26.70
N VAL A 75 0.61 -5.68 -26.30
CA VAL A 75 0.43 -5.23 -24.92
C VAL A 75 -1.05 -5.24 -24.55
N LYS A 76 -1.38 -5.68 -23.33
CA LYS A 76 -2.76 -5.74 -22.81
C LYS A 76 -3.13 -4.54 -21.97
N TYR A 77 -2.18 -4.04 -21.17
CA TYR A 77 -2.42 -2.98 -20.20
C TYR A 77 -1.47 -1.82 -20.36
N VAL A 78 -2.02 -0.60 -20.28
CA VAL A 78 -1.26 0.64 -20.14
C VAL A 78 -1.57 1.19 -18.76
N ILE A 79 -0.56 1.21 -17.87
CA ILE A 79 -0.72 1.50 -16.43
C ILE A 79 -0.06 2.84 -16.13
N PHE A 80 -0.84 3.80 -15.63
CA PHE A 80 -0.38 5.13 -15.24
C PHE A 80 -0.06 5.16 -13.74
N ASP A 81 1.07 5.80 -13.35
CA ASP A 81 1.49 5.90 -11.95
C ASP A 81 0.62 6.86 -11.12
N ASP A 82 -0.11 7.75 -11.73
CA ASP A 82 -1.05 8.66 -11.08
C ASP A 82 -2.49 8.28 -11.35
N GLU A 83 -3.38 8.73 -10.47
CA GLU A 83 -4.82 8.58 -10.64
C GLU A 83 -5.31 9.41 -11.83
N LEU A 84 -6.00 8.78 -12.76
CA LEU A 84 -6.59 9.42 -13.93
C LEU A 84 -8.02 9.90 -13.62
N SER A 85 -8.35 11.10 -14.09
CA SER A 85 -9.75 11.52 -14.12
C SER A 85 -10.53 10.70 -15.17
N GLY A 86 -11.85 10.55 -14.98
CA GLY A 86 -12.67 9.84 -15.97
C GLY A 86 -12.62 10.45 -17.38
N THR A 87 -12.32 11.76 -17.50
CA THR A 87 -12.12 12.43 -18.80
C THR A 87 -10.78 12.05 -19.42
N GLN A 88 -9.70 12.05 -18.64
CA GLN A 88 -8.38 11.62 -19.10
C GLN A 88 -8.41 10.16 -19.54
N GLN A 89 -8.91 9.26 -18.73
CA GLN A 89 -9.01 7.84 -19.05
C GLN A 89 -9.74 7.63 -20.37
N ARG A 90 -10.92 8.21 -20.55
CA ARG A 90 -11.71 8.14 -21.78
C ARG A 90 -10.98 8.69 -23.00
N ASN A 91 -10.25 9.80 -22.85
CA ASN A 91 -9.52 10.40 -23.98
C ASN A 91 -8.31 9.55 -24.37
N ILE A 92 -7.64 8.95 -23.40
CA ILE A 92 -6.54 8.00 -23.65
C ILE A 92 -7.07 6.75 -24.35
N GLU A 93 -8.17 6.14 -23.89
CA GLU A 93 -8.80 4.96 -24.49
C GLU A 93 -9.26 5.19 -25.93
N LYS A 94 -9.60 6.42 -26.33
CA LYS A 94 -9.90 6.75 -27.73
C LYS A 94 -8.69 6.67 -28.66
N ILE A 95 -7.49 6.88 -28.11
CA ILE A 95 -6.23 6.86 -28.86
C ILE A 95 -5.63 5.46 -28.78
N ILE A 96 -5.54 4.88 -27.58
CA ILE A 96 -5.06 3.52 -27.35
C ILE A 96 -6.28 2.58 -27.37
N LYS A 97 -6.54 1.99 -28.55
CA LYS A 97 -7.75 1.17 -28.78
C LYS A 97 -7.57 -0.30 -28.46
N THR A 98 -6.33 -0.77 -28.45
CA THR A 98 -5.95 -2.19 -28.35
C THR A 98 -5.71 -2.66 -26.92
N CYS A 99 -5.48 -1.72 -25.98
CA CYS A 99 -5.11 -2.00 -24.59
C CYS A 99 -6.14 -1.45 -23.61
N SER A 100 -6.23 -2.10 -22.44
CA SER A 100 -6.95 -1.57 -21.30
C SER A 100 -6.10 -0.49 -20.60
N VAL A 101 -6.68 0.69 -20.42
CA VAL A 101 -6.05 1.80 -19.70
C VAL A 101 -6.47 1.75 -18.24
N ILE A 102 -5.50 1.59 -17.37
CA ILE A 102 -5.72 1.58 -15.92
C ILE A 102 -4.75 2.53 -15.21
N ASP A 103 -5.15 3.02 -14.06
CA ASP A 103 -4.28 3.83 -13.23
C ASP A 103 -3.83 3.07 -11.97
N ARG A 104 -2.88 3.65 -11.25
CA ARG A 104 -2.35 3.07 -9.99
C ARG A 104 -3.46 2.73 -8.99
N THR A 105 -4.47 3.61 -8.85
CA THR A 105 -5.59 3.40 -7.93
C THR A 105 -6.42 2.17 -8.32
N SER A 106 -6.73 2.02 -9.60
CA SER A 106 -7.47 0.87 -10.13
C SER A 106 -6.68 -0.42 -9.96
N LEU A 107 -5.37 -0.39 -10.23
CA LEU A 107 -4.48 -1.55 -10.04
C LEU A 107 -4.45 -2.01 -8.57
N ILE A 108 -4.27 -1.07 -7.63
CA ILE A 108 -4.29 -1.38 -6.20
C ILE A 108 -5.64 -1.98 -5.79
N LEU A 109 -6.76 -1.41 -6.24
CA LEU A 109 -8.10 -1.93 -5.96
C LEU A 109 -8.29 -3.35 -6.50
N GLU A 110 -7.71 -3.68 -7.66
CA GLU A 110 -7.76 -5.02 -8.23
C GLU A 110 -6.95 -6.03 -7.39
N ILE A 111 -5.73 -5.67 -6.99
CA ILE A 111 -4.91 -6.50 -6.09
C ILE A 111 -5.67 -6.79 -4.78
N PHE A 112 -6.30 -5.77 -4.20
CA PHE A 112 -7.09 -5.91 -2.99
C PHE A 112 -8.31 -6.81 -3.21
N ALA A 113 -8.99 -6.72 -4.37
CA ALA A 113 -10.12 -7.59 -4.70
C ALA A 113 -9.70 -9.07 -4.80
N GLN A 114 -8.54 -9.34 -5.39
CA GLN A 114 -8.00 -10.70 -5.49
C GLN A 114 -7.54 -11.26 -4.13
N ARG A 115 -7.05 -10.39 -3.23
CA ARG A 115 -6.52 -10.79 -1.91
C ARG A 115 -7.57 -10.86 -0.81
N ALA A 116 -8.72 -10.23 -0.96
CA ALA A 116 -9.79 -10.22 0.03
C ALA A 116 -10.38 -11.63 0.21
N LYS A 117 -10.11 -12.26 1.36
CA LYS A 117 -10.60 -13.60 1.69
C LYS A 117 -11.90 -13.56 2.49
N THR A 118 -11.97 -12.68 3.49
CA THR A 118 -13.12 -12.55 4.37
C THR A 118 -14.28 -11.81 3.69
N ALA A 119 -15.51 -12.11 4.08
CA ALA A 119 -16.70 -11.39 3.60
C ALA A 119 -16.61 -9.89 3.95
N TYR A 120 -16.01 -9.57 5.08
CA TYR A 120 -15.79 -8.21 5.53
C TYR A 120 -14.82 -7.46 4.61
N ALA A 121 -13.62 -8.01 4.36
CA ALA A 121 -12.65 -7.41 3.44
C ALA A 121 -13.23 -7.25 2.01
N LYS A 122 -13.98 -8.25 1.51
CA LYS A 122 -14.67 -8.14 0.22
C LYS A 122 -15.64 -6.97 0.16
N MET A 123 -16.45 -6.76 1.22
CA MET A 123 -17.36 -5.60 1.30
C MET A 123 -16.60 -4.27 1.34
N GLN A 124 -15.46 -4.20 2.03
CA GLN A 124 -14.62 -3.00 2.08
C GLN A 124 -14.03 -2.67 0.70
N VAL A 125 -13.46 -3.66 0.02
CA VAL A 125 -12.91 -3.48 -1.34
C VAL A 125 -14.02 -3.12 -2.32
N GLU A 126 -15.19 -3.76 -2.24
CA GLU A 126 -16.33 -3.44 -3.09
C GLU A 126 -16.79 -1.98 -2.88
N LEU A 127 -16.85 -1.52 -1.63
CA LEU A 127 -17.17 -0.13 -1.31
C LEU A 127 -16.14 0.84 -1.91
N ALA A 128 -14.85 0.54 -1.78
CA ALA A 128 -13.79 1.36 -2.36
C ALA A 128 -13.87 1.42 -3.89
N ARG A 129 -14.14 0.30 -4.56
CA ARG A 129 -14.34 0.22 -6.02
C ARG A 129 -15.53 1.08 -6.47
N TYR A 130 -16.67 1.01 -5.78
CA TYR A 130 -17.82 1.85 -6.13
C TYR A 130 -17.55 3.34 -5.90
N ASN A 131 -16.84 3.70 -4.83
CA ASN A 131 -16.45 5.10 -4.59
C ASN A 131 -15.48 5.61 -5.68
N TYR A 132 -14.55 4.77 -6.14
CA TYR A 132 -13.65 5.09 -7.25
C TYR A 132 -14.39 5.22 -8.59
N MET A 133 -15.36 4.33 -8.86
CA MET A 133 -16.13 4.33 -10.11
C MET A 133 -17.15 5.46 -10.20
N LEU A 134 -17.77 5.85 -9.09
CA LEU A 134 -18.89 6.79 -9.05
C LEU A 134 -18.62 8.12 -9.79
N PRO A 135 -17.47 8.81 -9.60
CA PRO A 135 -17.17 10.04 -10.36
C PRO A 135 -16.84 9.77 -11.83
N ARG A 136 -16.45 8.54 -12.18
CA ARG A 136 -16.05 8.11 -13.54
C ARG A 136 -17.21 7.63 -14.40
N LEU A 137 -18.34 7.27 -13.79
CA LEU A 137 -19.54 6.78 -14.49
C LEU A 137 -20.01 7.74 -15.61
N ALA A 138 -20.01 9.05 -15.37
CA ALA A 138 -20.40 10.03 -16.39
C ALA A 138 -19.49 10.01 -17.65
N GLY A 139 -18.25 9.53 -17.53
CA GLY A 139 -17.29 9.42 -18.64
C GLY A 139 -17.38 8.11 -19.43
N MET A 140 -17.78 7.02 -18.79
CA MET A 140 -17.76 5.67 -19.39
C MET A 140 -18.96 5.44 -20.33
N TRP A 141 -20.12 6.03 -20.06
CA TRP A 141 -21.36 5.76 -20.81
C TRP A 141 -21.45 6.37 -22.20
N THR A 142 -20.83 7.52 -22.44
CA THR A 142 -20.80 8.12 -23.79
C THR A 142 -20.10 7.23 -24.84
N HIS A 143 -19.34 6.23 -24.42
CA HIS A 143 -18.69 5.27 -25.31
C HIS A 143 -19.61 4.10 -25.69
N LEU A 144 -20.43 3.61 -24.75
CA LEU A 144 -21.38 2.53 -25.01
C LEU A 144 -22.57 2.94 -25.91
N GLU A 145 -22.99 4.20 -25.83
CA GLU A 145 -24.03 4.74 -26.74
C GLU A 145 -23.59 4.77 -28.21
N ARG A 146 -22.31 5.03 -28.50
CA ARG A 146 -21.76 5.02 -29.85
C ARG A 146 -21.60 3.63 -30.45
N GLN A 147 -21.41 2.59 -29.63
CA GLN A 147 -21.32 1.21 -30.09
C GLN A 147 -22.70 0.59 -30.42
N ARG A 148 -23.77 1.08 -29.79
CA ARG A 148 -25.13 0.70 -30.12
C ARG A 148 -25.71 1.65 -31.17
N GLY A 149 -25.11 1.70 -32.38
CA GLY A 149 -25.61 2.46 -33.52
C GLY A 149 -27.06 2.17 -33.83
N GLY A 150 -27.95 2.80 -33.11
CA GLY A 150 -29.40 2.83 -33.35
C GLY A 150 -29.78 4.25 -33.70
N MET A 151 -30.13 4.43 -34.98
CA MET A 151 -30.68 5.65 -35.55
C MET A 151 -31.99 6.03 -34.81
N GLY A 152 -31.99 7.24 -34.20
CA GLY A 152 -33.21 7.96 -33.85
C GLY A 152 -33.70 7.79 -32.40
N THR A 153 -33.21 8.66 -31.55
CA THR A 153 -34.04 9.55 -30.70
C THR A 153 -33.15 10.62 -30.11
N ARG A 154 -33.41 11.85 -30.48
CA ARG A 154 -32.78 13.04 -29.89
C ARG A 154 -33.18 13.17 -28.44
N GLY A 155 -32.20 13.29 -27.54
CA GLY A 155 -32.32 13.93 -26.24
C GLY A 155 -33.11 13.11 -25.21
N GLY A 156 -32.46 12.57 -24.18
CA GLY A 156 -33.11 12.18 -22.95
C GLY A 156 -32.85 10.78 -22.45
N MET A 157 -32.68 9.74 -23.31
CA MET A 157 -32.51 8.36 -22.80
C MET A 157 -31.11 8.09 -22.23
N GLY A 158 -30.06 8.72 -22.73
CA GLY A 158 -28.70 8.53 -22.25
C GLY A 158 -28.47 9.19 -20.88
N GLU A 159 -29.02 10.38 -20.64
CA GLU A 159 -28.94 11.05 -19.35
C GLU A 159 -29.72 10.28 -18.28
N THR A 160 -30.94 9.83 -18.59
CA THR A 160 -31.74 9.02 -17.66
C THR A 160 -31.06 7.70 -17.29
N GLN A 161 -30.34 7.06 -18.21
CA GLN A 161 -29.65 5.81 -17.92
C GLN A 161 -28.43 6.02 -17.01
N ILE A 162 -27.65 7.08 -17.25
CA ILE A 162 -26.54 7.50 -16.36
C ILE A 162 -27.05 7.84 -14.96
N GLU A 163 -28.19 8.51 -14.87
CA GLU A 163 -28.81 8.84 -13.59
C GLU A 163 -29.30 7.59 -12.84
N ILE A 164 -29.89 6.64 -13.55
CA ILE A 164 -30.32 5.35 -12.98
C ILE A 164 -29.12 4.58 -12.43
N ASP A 165 -28.06 4.45 -13.22
CA ASP A 165 -26.87 3.71 -12.78
C ASP A 165 -26.15 4.40 -11.62
N ARG A 166 -26.05 5.74 -11.67
CA ARG A 166 -25.52 6.50 -10.55
C ARG A 166 -26.34 6.30 -9.28
N ARG A 167 -27.67 6.18 -9.41
CA ARG A 167 -28.56 5.90 -8.29
C ARG A 167 -28.32 4.48 -7.77
N ILE A 168 -28.25 3.48 -8.64
CA ILE A 168 -27.97 2.10 -8.26
C ILE A 168 -26.64 1.98 -7.52
N VAL A 169 -25.58 2.63 -8.03
CA VAL A 169 -24.27 2.63 -7.37
C VAL A 169 -24.33 3.33 -6.02
N LYS A 170 -25.03 4.46 -5.89
CA LYS A 170 -25.22 5.15 -4.61
C LYS A 170 -26.00 4.31 -3.59
N GLU A 171 -27.05 3.62 -4.04
CA GLU A 171 -27.82 2.70 -3.20
C GLU A 171 -26.94 1.53 -2.72
N ARG A 172 -26.09 0.98 -3.61
CA ARG A 172 -25.13 -0.08 -3.24
C ARG A 172 -24.11 0.41 -2.22
N ILE A 173 -23.53 1.59 -2.43
CA ILE A 173 -22.62 2.25 -1.47
C ILE A 173 -23.30 2.41 -0.10
N SER A 174 -24.53 2.91 -0.06
CA SER A 174 -25.29 3.10 1.18
C SER A 174 -25.52 1.78 1.91
N LYS A 175 -25.92 0.73 1.17
CA LYS A 175 -26.14 -0.60 1.71
C LYS A 175 -24.88 -1.23 2.27
N LEU A 176 -23.76 -1.11 1.54
CA LEU A 176 -22.45 -1.60 2.00
C LEU A 176 -21.98 -0.86 3.27
N LYS A 177 -22.13 0.47 3.33
CA LYS A 177 -21.79 1.25 4.52
C LYS A 177 -22.62 0.81 5.74
N GLU A 178 -23.91 0.53 5.56
CA GLU A 178 -24.75 0.03 6.64
C GLU A 178 -24.34 -1.36 7.13
N GLN A 179 -24.04 -2.27 6.19
CA GLN A 179 -23.55 -3.60 6.52
C GLN A 179 -22.22 -3.56 7.27
N LEU A 180 -21.24 -2.79 6.77
CA LEU A 180 -19.95 -2.59 7.42
C LEU A 180 -20.11 -2.02 8.83
N LYS A 181 -20.97 -1.01 9.02
CA LYS A 181 -21.25 -0.44 10.35
C LYS A 181 -21.79 -1.46 11.35
N LYS A 182 -22.60 -2.43 10.88
CA LYS A 182 -23.10 -3.53 11.75
C LYS A 182 -21.96 -4.46 12.16
N VAL A 183 -21.10 -4.84 11.20
CA VAL A 183 -19.94 -5.68 11.48
C VAL A 183 -18.94 -4.97 12.39
N ASP A 184 -18.67 -3.68 12.15
CA ASP A 184 -17.76 -2.88 12.98
C ASP A 184 -18.21 -2.86 14.45
N LYS A 185 -19.51 -2.71 14.72
CA LYS A 185 -20.06 -2.79 16.08
C LYS A 185 -19.81 -4.14 16.72
N GLN A 186 -19.99 -5.23 15.97
CA GLN A 186 -19.74 -6.59 16.48
C GLN A 186 -18.24 -6.79 16.77
N MET A 187 -17.37 -6.34 15.85
CA MET A 187 -15.92 -6.41 16.03
C MET A 187 -15.45 -5.56 17.22
N ALA A 188 -16.00 -4.37 17.41
CA ALA A 188 -15.71 -3.51 18.56
C ALA A 188 -16.08 -4.20 19.89
N THR A 189 -17.24 -4.86 19.95
CA THR A 189 -17.65 -5.66 21.12
C THR A 189 -16.69 -6.84 21.38
N GLN A 190 -16.30 -7.56 20.33
CA GLN A 190 -15.35 -8.67 20.45
C GLN A 190 -13.96 -8.17 20.88
N ARG A 191 -13.53 -6.99 20.38
CA ARG A 191 -12.28 -6.36 20.78
C ARG A 191 -12.30 -5.94 22.25
N GLY A 192 -13.41 -5.39 22.73
CA GLY A 192 -13.60 -5.08 24.15
C GLY A 192 -13.46 -6.31 25.07
N ASN A 193 -13.92 -7.48 24.59
CA ASN A 193 -13.84 -8.75 25.34
C ASN A 193 -12.44 -9.41 25.30
N ARG A 194 -11.48 -8.92 24.49
CA ARG A 194 -10.10 -9.46 24.43
C ARG A 194 -9.25 -9.14 25.67
N GLY A 195 -9.84 -8.55 26.69
CA GLY A 195 -9.23 -8.25 27.96
C GLY A 195 -8.29 -7.03 27.91
N GLN A 196 -7.57 -6.85 29.00
CA GLN A 196 -6.63 -5.72 29.15
C GLN A 196 -5.21 -6.05 28.65
N LEU A 197 -5.04 -7.07 27.79
CA LEU A 197 -3.74 -7.41 27.23
C LEU A 197 -3.14 -6.24 26.47
N VAL A 198 -1.84 -6.07 26.59
CA VAL A 198 -1.08 -5.08 25.82
C VAL A 198 -1.18 -5.43 24.34
N ARG A 199 -1.36 -4.43 23.47
CA ARG A 199 -1.55 -4.59 22.03
C ARG A 199 -0.41 -3.96 21.28
N LEU A 200 0.28 -4.74 20.46
CA LEU A 200 1.30 -4.29 19.53
C LEU A 200 0.78 -4.40 18.10
N ALA A 201 1.00 -3.38 17.29
CA ALA A 201 0.71 -3.43 15.86
C ALA A 201 1.99 -3.27 15.04
N LEU A 202 2.21 -4.21 14.13
CA LEU A 202 3.27 -4.09 13.11
C LEU A 202 2.78 -3.14 12.03
N VAL A 203 3.46 -2.03 11.84
CA VAL A 203 3.20 -1.04 10.80
C VAL A 203 4.42 -0.89 9.90
N GLY A 204 4.25 -0.41 8.70
CA GLY A 204 5.36 -0.21 7.78
C GLY A 204 4.93 -0.37 6.33
N TYR A 205 5.82 -0.05 5.42
CA TYR A 205 5.58 -0.12 3.99
C TYR A 205 5.27 -1.55 3.53
N THR A 206 4.78 -1.72 2.31
CA THR A 206 4.58 -3.06 1.73
C THR A 206 5.91 -3.79 1.57
N ASN A 207 5.91 -5.10 1.74
CA ASN A 207 7.06 -5.99 1.53
C ASN A 207 8.30 -5.75 2.43
N VAL A 208 8.18 -5.00 3.52
CA VAL A 208 9.29 -4.76 4.48
C VAL A 208 9.56 -5.94 5.42
N GLY A 209 8.71 -6.99 5.37
CA GLY A 209 8.87 -8.20 6.18
C GLY A 209 8.03 -8.24 7.47
N LYS A 210 6.92 -7.49 7.56
CA LYS A 210 6.01 -7.50 8.73
C LYS A 210 5.50 -8.90 9.08
N SER A 211 4.94 -9.61 8.09
CA SER A 211 4.38 -10.96 8.29
C SER A 211 5.46 -11.99 8.63
N THR A 212 6.66 -11.84 8.06
CA THR A 212 7.83 -12.67 8.43
C THR A 212 8.20 -12.44 9.90
N LEU A 213 8.25 -11.18 10.31
CA LEU A 213 8.54 -10.81 11.69
C LEU A 213 7.47 -11.33 12.66
N MET A 214 6.19 -11.22 12.29
CA MET A 214 5.09 -11.78 13.07
C MET A 214 5.26 -13.29 13.29
N ASN A 215 5.62 -14.03 12.26
CA ASN A 215 5.85 -15.48 12.36
C ASN A 215 6.99 -15.81 13.31
N LEU A 216 8.09 -15.06 13.22
CA LEU A 216 9.25 -15.25 14.13
C LEU A 216 8.93 -14.95 15.58
N LEU A 217 8.14 -13.91 15.84
CA LEU A 217 7.76 -13.53 17.22
C LEU A 217 6.70 -14.47 17.80
N SER A 218 5.75 -14.95 16.99
CA SER A 218 4.64 -15.81 17.44
C SER A 218 4.96 -17.30 17.42
N LYS A 219 6.16 -17.71 17.00
CA LYS A 219 6.57 -19.11 16.81
C LYS A 219 5.57 -19.94 15.99
N SER A 220 5.00 -19.33 14.96
CA SER A 220 3.99 -19.97 14.10
C SER A 220 4.40 -19.88 12.64
N ASP A 221 4.12 -20.93 11.88
CA ASP A 221 4.40 -21.01 10.45
C ASP A 221 3.18 -20.51 9.68
N VAL A 222 3.12 -19.20 9.37
CA VAL A 222 2.20 -18.68 8.37
C VAL A 222 3.01 -18.31 7.14
N PHE A 223 2.52 -18.73 6.01
CA PHE A 223 3.13 -18.49 4.73
C PHE A 223 3.30 -16.97 4.46
N ALA A 224 4.54 -16.51 4.42
CA ALA A 224 4.88 -15.14 4.05
C ALA A 224 5.29 -15.13 2.58
N GLU A 225 4.49 -14.49 1.73
CA GLU A 225 4.80 -14.32 0.31
C GLU A 225 5.63 -13.05 0.08
N ASN A 226 6.59 -13.12 -0.84
CA ASN A 226 7.30 -11.94 -1.36
C ASN A 226 6.45 -11.23 -2.42
N LYS A 227 5.28 -10.73 -2.01
CA LYS A 227 4.33 -10.01 -2.85
C LYS A 227 3.78 -8.82 -2.09
N LEU A 228 3.43 -7.75 -2.83
CA LEU A 228 2.78 -6.59 -2.23
C LEU A 228 1.41 -6.99 -1.67
N PHE A 229 1.03 -6.38 -0.54
CA PHE A 229 -0.25 -6.65 0.13
C PHE A 229 -0.51 -8.15 0.40
N ALA A 230 0.51 -8.89 0.82
CA ALA A 230 0.37 -10.29 1.20
C ALA A 230 -0.66 -10.47 2.35
N THR A 231 -0.73 -9.49 3.25
CA THR A 231 -1.70 -9.40 4.35
C THR A 231 -2.70 -8.29 4.06
N LEU A 232 -3.95 -8.65 3.77
CA LEU A 232 -5.07 -7.72 3.64
C LEU A 232 -5.99 -7.75 4.87
N ASP A 233 -6.28 -8.95 5.37
CA ASP A 233 -7.04 -9.15 6.59
C ASP A 233 -6.09 -9.08 7.79
N THR A 234 -6.36 -8.17 8.72
CA THR A 234 -5.54 -8.04 9.94
C THR A 234 -5.52 -9.36 10.70
N THR A 235 -4.35 -9.88 10.94
CA THR A 235 -4.15 -11.08 11.74
C THR A 235 -3.71 -10.68 13.16
N VAL A 236 -4.51 -11.03 14.16
CA VAL A 236 -4.18 -10.79 15.57
C VAL A 236 -3.81 -12.10 16.22
N ARG A 237 -2.65 -12.14 16.89
CA ARG A 237 -2.17 -13.32 17.60
C ARG A 237 -1.82 -13.00 19.04
N LYS A 238 -2.14 -13.95 19.94
CA LYS A 238 -1.64 -13.91 21.30
C LYS A 238 -0.21 -14.46 21.28
N VAL A 239 0.73 -13.63 21.70
CA VAL A 239 2.14 -13.98 21.86
C VAL A 239 2.46 -13.96 23.36
N VAL A 240 3.30 -14.88 23.80
CA VAL A 240 3.81 -14.91 25.16
C VAL A 240 5.33 -14.84 25.09
N LEU A 241 5.90 -13.78 25.63
CA LEU A 241 7.34 -13.64 25.82
C LEU A 241 7.62 -13.76 27.31
N GLU A 242 8.51 -14.67 27.65
CA GLU A 242 8.70 -15.08 29.06
C GLU A 242 7.33 -15.45 29.66
N ASN A 243 6.86 -14.69 30.65
CA ASN A 243 5.58 -14.91 31.29
C ASN A 243 4.53 -13.84 30.97
N VAL A 244 4.80 -12.90 30.07
CA VAL A 244 3.90 -11.79 29.75
C VAL A 244 3.17 -12.03 28.42
N PRO A 245 1.84 -12.22 28.44
CA PRO A 245 1.03 -12.33 27.26
C PRO A 245 0.67 -10.96 26.69
N PHE A 246 0.71 -10.85 25.38
CA PHE A 246 0.25 -9.66 24.63
C PHE A 246 -0.37 -10.05 23.30
N LEU A 247 -1.04 -9.11 22.65
CA LEU A 247 -1.59 -9.27 21.31
C LEU A 247 -0.68 -8.60 20.30
N LEU A 248 -0.29 -9.34 19.27
CA LEU A 248 0.48 -8.86 18.14
C LEU A 248 -0.41 -8.87 16.90
N SER A 249 -0.55 -7.71 16.25
CA SER A 249 -1.35 -7.55 15.05
C SER A 249 -0.45 -7.29 13.84
N ASP A 250 -0.61 -8.09 12.78
CA ASP A 250 -0.05 -7.78 11.46
C ASP A 250 -1.07 -6.95 10.67
N THR A 251 -0.63 -5.85 10.10
CA THR A 251 -1.50 -4.91 9.41
C THR A 251 -1.21 -4.85 7.90
N VAL A 252 -2.13 -4.29 7.16
CA VAL A 252 -1.94 -4.01 5.73
C VAL A 252 -0.71 -3.11 5.55
N GLY A 253 0.17 -3.48 4.61
CA GLY A 253 1.32 -2.63 4.28
C GLY A 253 0.89 -1.30 3.66
N PHE A 254 1.51 -0.23 4.09
CA PHE A 254 1.32 1.08 3.47
C PHE A 254 2.07 1.16 2.14
N ILE A 255 1.62 2.02 1.27
CA ILE A 255 2.23 2.26 -0.03
C ILE A 255 2.03 3.73 -0.43
N ARG A 256 2.91 4.24 -1.25
CA ARG A 256 2.80 5.59 -1.81
C ARG A 256 1.49 5.75 -2.60
N LYS A 257 0.88 6.91 -2.52
CA LYS A 257 -0.41 7.23 -3.19
C LYS A 257 -1.50 6.21 -2.88
N LEU A 258 -1.57 5.72 -1.62
CA LEU A 258 -2.66 4.84 -1.20
C LEU A 258 -4.00 5.57 -1.42
N PRO A 259 -4.94 4.98 -2.17
CA PRO A 259 -6.22 5.62 -2.45
C PRO A 259 -6.98 5.97 -1.17
N THR A 260 -7.46 7.22 -1.06
CA THR A 260 -8.24 7.69 0.11
C THR A 260 -9.51 6.86 0.31
N GLN A 261 -10.11 6.37 -0.79
CA GLN A 261 -11.25 5.47 -0.78
C GLN A 261 -10.96 4.15 -0.07
N LEU A 262 -9.70 3.66 -0.17
CA LEU A 262 -9.25 2.48 0.57
C LEU A 262 -9.02 2.78 2.04
N ILE A 263 -8.42 3.92 2.38
CA ILE A 263 -8.22 4.33 3.78
C ILE A 263 -9.58 4.39 4.50
N GLU A 264 -10.60 4.98 3.88
CA GLU A 264 -11.96 5.01 4.42
C GLU A 264 -12.59 3.62 4.54
N ALA A 265 -12.41 2.77 3.52
CA ALA A 265 -12.96 1.43 3.51
C ALA A 265 -12.30 0.52 4.56
N PHE A 266 -10.98 0.63 4.74
CA PHE A 266 -10.20 -0.16 5.69
C PHE A 266 -10.07 0.46 7.07
N LYS A 267 -10.90 1.47 7.39
CA LYS A 267 -10.85 2.17 8.67
C LYS A 267 -10.86 1.22 9.87
N SER A 268 -11.66 0.18 9.84
CA SER A 268 -11.74 -0.78 10.96
C SER A 268 -10.55 -1.77 11.00
N THR A 269 -9.91 -2.05 9.88
CA THR A 269 -8.66 -2.81 9.83
C THR A 269 -7.52 -1.97 10.40
N LEU A 270 -7.55 -0.66 10.13
CA LEU A 270 -6.64 0.32 10.70
C LEU A 270 -6.99 0.66 12.17
N ASP A 271 -8.18 0.29 12.66
CA ASP A 271 -8.53 0.43 14.07
C ASP A 271 -7.63 -0.41 14.99
N GLU A 272 -7.09 -1.56 14.53
CA GLU A 272 -6.10 -2.32 15.31
C GLU A 272 -4.81 -1.50 15.53
N VAL A 273 -4.40 -0.65 14.55
CA VAL A 273 -3.30 0.31 14.71
C VAL A 273 -3.68 1.42 15.69
N ARG A 274 -4.91 1.93 15.59
CA ARG A 274 -5.42 2.99 16.48
C ARG A 274 -5.61 2.54 17.92
N GLU A 275 -5.94 1.26 18.12
CA GLU A 275 -6.14 0.66 19.44
C GLU A 275 -4.85 0.04 20.02
N ALA A 276 -3.77 -0.03 19.23
CA ALA A 276 -2.48 -0.52 19.70
C ALA A 276 -1.90 0.40 20.81
N ASP A 277 -1.21 -0.19 21.74
CA ASP A 277 -0.47 0.52 22.80
C ASP A 277 0.92 0.92 22.31
N ILE A 278 1.51 0.08 21.45
CA ILE A 278 2.84 0.29 20.86
C ILE A 278 2.75 0.00 19.37
N LEU A 279 3.36 0.85 18.55
CA LEU A 279 3.56 0.61 17.15
C LEU A 279 4.98 0.11 16.90
N VAL A 280 5.11 -1.01 16.21
CA VAL A 280 6.40 -1.55 15.75
C VAL A 280 6.52 -1.20 14.27
N HIS A 281 7.29 -0.14 13.97
CA HIS A 281 7.48 0.34 12.61
C HIS A 281 8.61 -0.45 11.95
N VAL A 282 8.26 -1.34 11.04
CA VAL A 282 9.20 -2.16 10.28
C VAL A 282 9.59 -1.45 8.99
N VAL A 283 10.89 -1.29 8.78
CA VAL A 283 11.49 -0.56 7.65
C VAL A 283 12.44 -1.47 6.90
N ASP A 284 12.39 -1.46 5.58
CA ASP A 284 13.33 -2.17 4.71
C ASP A 284 14.52 -1.27 4.41
N ILE A 285 15.63 -1.46 5.14
CA ILE A 285 16.84 -0.64 5.00
C ILE A 285 17.60 -0.91 3.69
N SER A 286 17.35 -2.03 3.02
CA SER A 286 17.97 -2.35 1.74
C SER A 286 17.42 -1.54 0.56
N HIS A 287 16.26 -0.89 0.75
CA HIS A 287 15.66 -0.04 -0.27
C HIS A 287 16.26 1.37 -0.23
N PRO A 288 16.76 1.92 -1.36
CA PRO A 288 17.39 3.25 -1.36
C PRO A 288 16.46 4.37 -0.89
N GLY A 289 15.16 4.28 -1.21
CA GLY A 289 14.12 5.22 -0.77
C GLY A 289 13.49 4.93 0.59
N PHE A 290 14.15 4.18 1.51
CA PHE A 290 13.54 3.79 2.79
C PHE A 290 13.12 4.98 3.67
N GLU A 291 13.87 6.09 3.65
CA GLU A 291 13.52 7.31 4.40
C GLU A 291 12.17 7.88 3.91
N GLU A 292 11.95 7.93 2.58
CA GLU A 292 10.68 8.36 2.00
C GLU A 292 9.53 7.40 2.35
N GLN A 293 9.81 6.09 2.32
CA GLN A 293 8.82 5.10 2.75
C GLN A 293 8.42 5.29 4.21
N MET A 294 9.36 5.65 5.09
CA MET A 294 9.07 6.01 6.49
C MET A 294 8.16 7.23 6.57
N GLU A 295 8.44 8.29 5.81
CA GLU A 295 7.60 9.50 5.76
C GLU A 295 6.17 9.19 5.31
N VAL A 296 5.99 8.32 4.30
CA VAL A 296 4.66 7.85 3.84
C VAL A 296 3.91 7.12 4.96
N VAL A 297 4.61 6.26 5.71
CA VAL A 297 4.02 5.54 6.85
C VAL A 297 3.60 6.53 7.93
N GLU A 298 4.46 7.46 8.32
CA GLU A 298 4.18 8.47 9.33
C GLU A 298 3.01 9.38 8.92
N GLN A 299 2.96 9.81 7.65
CA GLN A 299 1.84 10.59 7.14
C GLN A 299 0.54 9.80 7.24
N THR A 300 0.56 8.53 6.86
CA THR A 300 -0.63 7.66 6.97
C THR A 300 -1.06 7.49 8.43
N LEU A 301 -0.11 7.32 9.37
CA LEU A 301 -0.41 7.25 10.81
C LEU A 301 -1.05 8.54 11.32
N ARG A 302 -0.61 9.72 10.85
CA ARG A 302 -1.26 11.01 11.14
C ARG A 302 -2.68 11.05 10.60
N ASP A 303 -2.90 10.63 9.36
CA ASP A 303 -4.22 10.65 8.70
C ASP A 303 -5.25 9.76 9.44
N ILE A 304 -4.79 8.65 10.00
CA ILE A 304 -5.63 7.75 10.82
C ILE A 304 -5.65 8.14 12.31
N LYS A 305 -4.97 9.21 12.73
CA LYS A 305 -4.88 9.68 14.13
C LYS A 305 -4.27 8.64 15.08
N ALA A 306 -3.19 8.00 14.66
CA ALA A 306 -2.43 7.03 15.43
C ALA A 306 -0.98 7.46 15.70
N ASP A 307 -0.64 8.72 15.41
CA ASP A 307 0.69 9.32 15.53
C ASP A 307 1.13 9.65 16.97
N ASN A 308 0.20 9.58 17.93
CA ASN A 308 0.46 9.88 19.34
C ASN A 308 0.91 8.66 20.18
N LYS A 309 1.28 7.56 19.53
CA LYS A 309 1.63 6.31 20.19
C LYS A 309 3.15 6.12 20.30
N PRO A 310 3.63 5.38 21.31
CA PRO A 310 5.01 4.94 21.33
C PRO A 310 5.34 4.13 20.08
N VAL A 311 6.44 4.50 19.40
CA VAL A 311 6.92 3.83 18.20
C VAL A 311 8.26 3.16 18.49
N TYR A 312 8.39 1.89 18.11
CA TYR A 312 9.65 1.17 18.10
C TYR A 312 10.04 0.88 16.64
N VAL A 313 11.17 1.42 16.18
CA VAL A 313 11.58 1.28 14.79
C VAL A 313 12.45 0.02 14.61
N VAL A 314 12.08 -0.81 13.65
CA VAL A 314 12.78 -2.05 13.32
C VAL A 314 13.29 -1.96 11.89
N PHE A 315 14.58 -1.66 11.74
CA PHE A 315 15.28 -1.68 10.45
C PHE A 315 15.60 -3.12 10.07
N ASN A 316 14.82 -3.66 9.13
CA ASN A 316 14.90 -5.03 8.65
C ASN A 316 15.72 -5.14 7.36
N LYS A 317 16.08 -6.36 6.99
CA LYS A 317 16.85 -6.73 5.80
C LYS A 317 18.28 -6.20 5.77
N VAL A 318 18.93 -6.12 6.92
CA VAL A 318 20.35 -5.73 7.00
C VAL A 318 21.28 -6.66 6.19
N ASP A 319 20.84 -7.90 5.93
CA ASP A 319 21.51 -8.88 5.10
C ASP A 319 21.57 -8.50 3.61
N ALA A 320 20.60 -7.68 3.16
CA ALA A 320 20.51 -7.20 1.78
C ALA A 320 20.95 -5.73 1.63
N TYR A 321 21.39 -5.10 2.72
CA TYR A 321 21.85 -3.71 2.67
C TYR A 321 23.20 -3.63 1.93
N THR A 322 23.25 -2.78 0.92
CA THR A 322 24.46 -2.49 0.14
C THR A 322 24.76 -0.99 0.17
N TYR A 323 26.01 -0.63 0.13
CA TYR A 323 26.44 0.76 0.01
C TYR A 323 27.64 0.84 -0.94
N GLU A 324 27.81 1.99 -1.55
CA GLU A 324 28.95 2.29 -2.40
C GLU A 324 30.08 2.91 -1.55
N GLU A 325 31.29 2.37 -1.65
CA GLU A 325 32.43 2.96 -0.96
C GLU A 325 32.64 4.39 -1.50
N TYR A 326 32.77 5.34 -0.59
CA TYR A 326 33.03 6.72 -0.96
C TYR A 326 34.50 6.90 -1.30
N ASP A 327 34.77 7.38 -2.54
CA ASP A 327 36.11 7.77 -2.93
C ASP A 327 36.44 9.14 -2.30
N GLU A 328 37.39 9.15 -1.37
CA GLU A 328 37.87 10.39 -0.70
C GLU A 328 38.44 11.41 -1.67
N PHE A 329 38.83 11.01 -2.87
CA PHE A 329 39.31 11.90 -3.93
C PHE A 329 38.19 12.40 -4.85
N SER A 330 36.96 11.98 -4.65
CA SER A 330 35.81 12.48 -5.41
C SER A 330 35.53 13.94 -5.08
N LEU A 331 35.25 14.73 -6.11
CA LEU A 331 34.79 16.12 -5.97
C LEU A 331 33.30 16.19 -5.55
N GLU A 332 32.60 15.09 -5.60
CA GLU A 332 31.18 15.01 -5.20
C GLU A 332 31.08 14.82 -3.68
N PRO A 333 30.13 15.47 -3.00
CA PRO A 333 29.92 15.24 -1.58
C PRO A 333 29.41 13.82 -1.31
N LYS A 334 29.79 13.24 -0.16
CA LYS A 334 29.33 11.93 0.28
C LYS A 334 27.80 11.86 0.26
N GLY A 335 27.26 11.03 -0.65
CA GLY A 335 25.83 10.82 -0.85
C GLY A 335 25.21 9.89 0.18
N LYS A 336 23.88 9.73 0.10
CA LYS A 336 23.14 8.78 0.96
C LYS A 336 23.59 7.34 0.73
N ASN A 337 23.92 6.98 -0.51
CA ASN A 337 24.32 5.62 -0.93
C ASN A 337 25.73 5.23 -0.44
N ASN A 338 26.52 6.20 0.04
CA ASN A 338 27.88 5.96 0.51
C ASN A 338 27.97 5.71 2.03
N ARG A 339 26.84 5.52 2.72
CA ARG A 339 26.84 5.29 4.17
C ARG A 339 26.98 3.81 4.47
N SER A 340 27.98 3.43 5.25
CA SER A 340 28.09 2.08 5.77
C SER A 340 26.93 1.78 6.76
N LEU A 341 26.65 0.50 6.98
CA LEU A 341 25.61 0.10 7.93
C LEU A 341 25.88 0.63 9.34
N ASP A 342 27.15 0.68 9.76
CA ASP A 342 27.52 1.17 11.09
C ASP A 342 27.41 2.69 11.20
N GLU A 343 27.74 3.44 10.16
CA GLU A 343 27.48 4.88 10.10
C GLU A 343 25.98 5.16 10.16
N LEU A 344 25.18 4.36 9.45
CA LEU A 344 23.74 4.51 9.47
C LEU A 344 23.17 4.21 10.86
N LYS A 345 23.56 3.11 11.50
CA LYS A 345 23.21 2.80 12.90
C LYS A 345 23.53 3.94 13.83
N ASN A 346 24.75 4.46 13.77
CA ASN A 346 25.20 5.54 14.65
C ASN A 346 24.41 6.83 14.39
N SER A 347 24.08 7.14 13.14
CA SER A 347 23.31 8.33 12.79
C SER A 347 21.87 8.28 13.30
N TRP A 348 21.21 7.14 13.24
CA TRP A 348 19.82 6.95 13.72
C TRP A 348 19.75 6.87 15.23
N ILE A 349 20.66 6.13 15.87
CA ILE A 349 20.74 6.04 17.34
C ILE A 349 21.03 7.42 17.97
N ALA A 350 21.84 8.26 17.29
CA ALA A 350 22.20 9.59 17.80
C ALA A 350 21.16 10.67 17.50
N LYS A 351 20.41 10.57 16.40
CA LYS A 351 19.49 11.62 15.94
C LYS A 351 18.09 11.54 16.53
N GLU A 352 17.61 10.34 16.79
CA GLU A 352 16.23 10.15 17.23
C GLU A 352 16.17 9.57 18.65
N LYS A 353 15.39 10.24 19.48
CA LYS A 353 15.01 9.71 20.80
C LYS A 353 14.14 8.46 20.72
N THR A 354 13.83 7.99 19.50
CA THR A 354 12.96 6.85 19.24
C THR A 354 13.79 5.57 19.32
N PRO A 355 13.41 4.60 20.13
CA PRO A 355 14.13 3.34 20.24
C PRO A 355 14.10 2.59 18.91
N CYS A 356 15.26 2.09 18.47
CA CYS A 356 15.39 1.37 17.22
C CYS A 356 16.33 0.17 17.30
N ILE A 357 16.14 -0.77 16.36
CA ILE A 357 16.98 -1.96 16.22
C ILE A 357 17.20 -2.27 14.73
N PHE A 358 18.36 -2.86 14.42
CA PHE A 358 18.72 -3.33 13.08
C PHE A 358 18.74 -4.86 13.08
N ILE A 359 17.96 -5.48 12.19
CA ILE A 359 17.75 -6.93 12.14
C ILE A 359 17.77 -7.49 10.72
N SER A 360 17.96 -8.79 10.62
CA SER A 360 17.52 -9.58 9.46
C SER A 360 16.51 -10.63 9.93
N ALA A 361 15.27 -10.44 9.51
CA ALA A 361 14.24 -11.44 9.79
C ALA A 361 14.48 -12.75 9.03
N LYS A 362 15.11 -12.68 7.84
CA LYS A 362 15.46 -13.83 7.02
C LYS A 362 16.58 -14.66 7.65
N GLU A 363 17.69 -14.02 8.02
CA GLU A 363 18.87 -14.65 8.61
C GLU A 363 18.80 -14.75 10.15
N LYS A 364 17.68 -14.31 10.74
CA LYS A 364 17.42 -14.31 12.20
C LYS A 364 18.42 -13.49 13.02
N ILE A 365 19.08 -12.50 12.40
CA ILE A 365 20.03 -11.61 13.08
C ILE A 365 19.26 -10.60 13.94
N GLY A 366 19.66 -10.40 15.19
CA GLY A 366 19.10 -9.41 16.10
C GLY A 366 17.72 -9.76 16.70
N ILE A 367 17.15 -10.93 16.39
CA ILE A 367 15.79 -11.32 16.81
C ILE A 367 15.66 -11.48 18.34
N GLU A 368 16.67 -12.04 19.00
CA GLU A 368 16.65 -12.20 20.47
C GLU A 368 16.66 -10.84 21.17
N LYS A 369 17.49 -9.90 20.71
CA LYS A 369 17.49 -8.55 21.26
C LYS A 369 16.15 -7.87 21.03
N LEU A 370 15.56 -8.00 19.83
CA LEU A 370 14.22 -7.48 19.54
C LEU A 370 13.17 -8.06 20.49
N ARG A 371 13.21 -9.36 20.78
CA ARG A 371 12.29 -10.01 21.72
C ARG A 371 12.44 -9.44 23.12
N ASN A 372 13.66 -9.25 23.58
CA ASN A 372 13.94 -8.67 24.90
C ASN A 372 13.47 -7.21 24.99
N ASP A 373 13.66 -6.42 23.95
CA ASP A 373 13.23 -5.02 23.92
C ASP A 373 11.69 -4.92 23.90
N ILE A 374 11.01 -5.74 23.08
CA ILE A 374 9.54 -5.85 23.07
C ILE A 374 9.04 -6.30 24.46
N TYR A 375 9.68 -7.31 25.06
CA TYR A 375 9.30 -7.79 26.39
C TYR A 375 9.34 -6.66 27.41
N LYS A 376 10.42 -5.88 27.47
CA LYS A 376 10.55 -4.75 28.43
C LYS A 376 9.44 -3.73 28.25
N MET A 377 9.17 -3.31 27.00
CA MET A 377 8.10 -2.33 26.72
C MET A 377 6.71 -2.86 27.09
N VAL A 378 6.45 -4.14 26.77
CA VAL A 378 5.17 -4.78 27.11
C VAL A 378 5.02 -4.96 28.63
N ALA A 379 6.08 -5.41 29.31
CA ALA A 379 6.07 -5.62 30.77
C ALA A 379 5.82 -4.32 31.53
N GLU A 380 6.39 -3.19 31.09
CA GLU A 380 6.17 -1.87 31.66
C GLU A 380 4.69 -1.45 31.59
N ILE A 381 4.06 -1.57 30.41
CA ILE A 381 2.63 -1.24 30.23
C ILE A 381 1.76 -2.24 31.01
N HIS A 382 2.12 -3.53 30.97
CA HIS A 382 1.38 -4.58 31.67
C HIS A 382 1.40 -4.35 33.18
N ALA A 383 2.55 -4.01 33.76
CA ALA A 383 2.67 -3.72 35.20
C ALA A 383 1.79 -2.52 35.61
N GLY A 384 1.69 -1.49 34.74
CA GLY A 384 0.78 -0.37 34.96
C GLY A 384 -0.70 -0.75 34.95
N ARG A 385 -1.10 -1.75 34.14
CA ARG A 385 -2.48 -2.24 34.06
C ARG A 385 -2.86 -3.24 35.13
N TYR A 386 -1.89 -4.00 35.64
CA TYR A 386 -2.06 -5.07 36.62
C TYR A 386 -1.13 -4.89 37.81
N PRO A 387 -1.28 -3.84 38.63
CA PRO A 387 -0.36 -3.51 39.69
C PRO A 387 -0.34 -4.55 40.85
N PHE A 388 -1.31 -5.49 40.86
CA PHE A 388 -1.41 -6.51 41.89
C PHE A 388 -1.04 -7.93 41.42
N ASN A 389 -0.68 -8.11 40.18
CA ASN A 389 -0.15 -9.38 39.70
C ASN A 389 1.34 -9.47 40.07
N ASN A 390 1.62 -10.17 41.18
CA ASN A 390 2.98 -10.62 41.47
C ASN A 390 3.40 -11.57 40.35
N PHE A 391 4.08 -11.05 39.33
CA PHE A 391 4.86 -11.89 38.43
C PHE A 391 5.96 -12.50 39.28
N LEU A 392 5.80 -13.77 39.64
CA LEU A 392 6.91 -14.55 40.14
C LEU A 392 7.94 -14.63 39.01
N TRP A 393 8.97 -13.87 39.19
CA TRP A 393 10.19 -13.83 38.36
C TRP A 393 10.96 -15.14 38.49
#